data_aac9c0ff0df3ce8f66bd76eaaba435c1
#
_entry.id   aac9c0ff0df3ce8f66bd76eaaba435c1
#
_cell.length_a   1.000
_cell.length_b   1.000
_cell.length_c   1.000
_cell.angle_alpha   90.00
_cell.angle_beta   90.00
_cell.angle_gamma   90.00
#
_symmetry.space_group_name_H-M   'P 1'
#
loop_
_entity.id
_entity.type
_entity.pdbx_description
1 polymer ?
#
loop_
_entity_poly.entity_id
_entity_poly.type
_entity_poly.pdbx_seq_one_letter_code
_entity_poly.pdbx_strand_id
1 'polypeptide(L)'
;MQTSLRKLFFIAVLLAISATAYSMVIRGTVVDEDGVPVEGASVRLLQARDSSFVAGVATNSKGNYSFPDLKSGRYIVQTKFIGYQDNFANVNLQKSNVKLDTVRLSSGGVLLGEVSVVGVRTPIKVMEDTIEYNADTYKTQPNAVVEDLLKRL
;
A
#
# COMPACT_ATOMS: atom_id res chain seq x y z
N MET A 1 -42.78 2.90 -49.14
CA MET A 1 -43.05 3.63 -47.89
C MET A 1 -42.72 2.83 -46.65
N GLN A 2 -42.95 1.52 -46.57
CA GLN A 2 -42.63 0.67 -45.40
C GLN A 2 -41.14 0.50 -45.11
N THR A 3 -40.29 0.51 -46.11
CA THR A 3 -38.82 0.35 -45.95
C THR A 3 -38.13 1.54 -45.26
N SER A 4 -38.63 2.76 -45.51
CA SER A 4 -38.14 3.98 -44.86
C SER A 4 -38.54 4.04 -43.40
N LEU A 5 -39.75 3.60 -43.08
CA LEU A 5 -40.23 3.58 -41.68
C LEU A 5 -39.45 2.56 -40.84
N ARG A 6 -39.11 1.40 -41.40
CA ARG A 6 -38.25 0.40 -40.71
C ARG A 6 -36.82 0.92 -40.49
N LYS A 7 -36.25 1.64 -41.46
CA LYS A 7 -34.93 2.26 -41.33
C LYS A 7 -34.92 3.35 -40.23
N LEU A 8 -35.97 4.19 -40.21
CA LEU A 8 -36.17 5.20 -39.17
C LEU A 8 -36.29 4.58 -37.77
N PHE A 9 -37.03 3.47 -37.65
CA PHE A 9 -37.16 2.74 -36.40
C PHE A 9 -35.83 2.15 -35.91
N PHE A 10 -35.03 1.56 -36.83
CA PHE A 10 -33.69 1.06 -36.45
C PHE A 10 -32.73 2.18 -36.05
N ILE A 11 -32.78 3.35 -36.68
CA ILE A 11 -31.98 4.52 -36.32
C ILE A 11 -32.42 5.05 -34.96
N ALA A 12 -33.72 5.12 -34.68
CA ALA A 12 -34.23 5.55 -33.38
C ALA A 12 -33.85 4.58 -32.23
N VAL A 13 -33.89 3.28 -32.49
CA VAL A 13 -33.45 2.25 -31.53
C VAL A 13 -31.94 2.32 -31.33
N LEU A 14 -31.15 2.58 -32.36
CA LEU A 14 -29.68 2.74 -32.24
C LEU A 14 -29.31 3.98 -31.44
N LEU A 15 -30.06 5.07 -31.59
CA LEU A 15 -29.86 6.30 -30.77
C LEU A 15 -30.27 6.11 -29.30
N ALA A 16 -31.25 5.26 -29.00
CA ALA A 16 -31.71 5.00 -27.66
C ALA A 16 -30.74 4.16 -26.82
N ILE A 17 -29.75 3.49 -27.44
CA ILE A 17 -28.73 2.65 -26.79
C ILE A 17 -27.48 3.48 -26.42
N SER A 18 -27.51 4.80 -26.52
CA SER A 18 -26.47 5.65 -25.92
C SER A 18 -26.55 5.53 -24.43
N ALA A 19 -26.07 4.39 -23.90
CA ALA A 19 -25.93 4.18 -22.46
C ALA A 19 -25.01 5.28 -21.92
N THR A 20 -25.60 6.24 -21.22
CA THR A 20 -24.85 7.24 -20.45
C THR A 20 -24.02 6.48 -19.42
N ALA A 21 -22.75 6.24 -19.75
CA ALA A 21 -21.80 5.75 -18.78
C ALA A 21 -21.67 6.84 -17.71
N TYR A 22 -22.33 6.67 -16.58
CA TYR A 22 -22.16 7.55 -15.44
C TYR A 22 -20.72 7.36 -14.94
N SER A 23 -19.85 8.27 -15.33
CA SER A 23 -18.51 8.37 -14.80
C SER A 23 -18.58 9.01 -13.41
N MET A 24 -18.14 8.28 -12.40
CA MET A 24 -18.11 8.75 -11.03
C MET A 24 -16.69 9.10 -10.63
N VAL A 25 -16.58 10.05 -9.71
CA VAL A 25 -15.30 10.61 -9.28
C VAL A 25 -15.17 10.51 -7.76
N ILE A 26 -14.03 10.03 -7.29
CA ILE A 26 -13.60 10.16 -5.89
C ILE A 26 -12.58 11.29 -5.81
N ARG A 27 -12.77 12.24 -4.91
CA ARG A 27 -11.87 13.36 -4.67
C ARG A 27 -11.56 13.48 -3.19
N GLY A 28 -10.38 14.01 -2.86
CA GLY A 28 -10.02 14.30 -1.49
C GLY A 28 -8.86 15.27 -1.41
N THR A 29 -8.50 15.61 -0.18
CA THR A 29 -7.38 16.49 0.14
C THR A 29 -6.52 15.82 1.20
N VAL A 30 -5.22 15.96 1.11
CA VAL A 30 -4.25 15.45 2.06
C VAL A 30 -3.52 16.61 2.71
N VAL A 31 -3.48 16.62 4.03
CA VAL A 31 -2.76 17.61 4.84
C VAL A 31 -1.90 16.89 5.87
N ASP A 32 -0.90 17.58 6.39
CA ASP A 32 -0.10 17.12 7.53
C ASP A 32 -0.81 17.38 8.88
N GLU A 33 -0.10 17.17 9.99
CA GLU A 33 -0.60 17.39 11.36
C GLU A 33 -0.96 18.85 11.61
N ASP A 34 -0.25 19.79 11.01
CA ASP A 34 -0.44 21.24 11.14
C ASP A 34 -1.55 21.76 10.21
N GLY A 35 -2.08 20.91 9.34
CA GLY A 35 -3.10 21.26 8.36
C GLY A 35 -2.52 21.86 7.06
N VAL A 36 -1.21 21.76 6.86
CA VAL A 36 -0.56 22.21 5.63
C VAL A 36 -0.79 21.18 4.52
N PRO A 37 -1.16 21.60 3.29
CA PRO A 37 -1.33 20.71 2.17
C PRO A 37 -0.05 19.94 1.82
N VAL A 38 -0.16 18.60 1.68
CA VAL A 38 0.98 17.76 1.32
C VAL A 38 0.98 17.55 -0.19
N GLU A 39 2.01 18.08 -0.88
CA GLU A 39 2.24 17.86 -2.29
C GLU A 39 3.02 16.55 -2.52
N GLY A 40 2.69 15.82 -3.58
CA GLY A 40 3.41 14.61 -3.98
C GLY A 40 3.11 13.38 -3.12
N ALA A 41 2.11 13.43 -2.21
CA ALA A 41 1.68 12.24 -1.52
C ALA A 41 1.10 11.21 -2.50
N SER A 42 1.54 9.97 -2.40
CA SER A 42 1.04 8.87 -3.23
C SER A 42 -0.32 8.42 -2.72
N VAL A 43 -1.35 8.57 -3.56
CA VAL A 43 -2.71 8.09 -3.26
C VAL A 43 -3.04 6.93 -4.19
N ARG A 44 -3.37 5.78 -3.61
CA ARG A 44 -3.71 4.56 -4.34
C ARG A 44 -5.17 4.20 -4.08
N LEU A 45 -5.87 3.85 -5.14
CA LEU A 45 -7.21 3.32 -5.08
C LEU A 45 -7.15 1.80 -5.22
N LEU A 46 -7.72 1.08 -4.27
CA LEU A 46 -7.75 -0.38 -4.22
C LEU A 46 -9.20 -0.85 -4.17
N GLN A 47 -9.47 -2.04 -4.72
CA GLN A 47 -10.74 -2.73 -4.53
C GLN A 47 -10.89 -3.18 -3.07
N ALA A 48 -12.03 -2.92 -2.43
CA ALA A 48 -12.23 -3.32 -1.04
C ALA A 48 -12.36 -4.83 -0.83
N ARG A 49 -12.64 -5.60 -1.89
CA ARG A 49 -12.85 -7.04 -1.82
C ARG A 49 -11.55 -7.84 -1.65
N ASP A 50 -10.52 -7.45 -2.38
CA ASP A 50 -9.27 -8.22 -2.53
C ASP A 50 -8.02 -7.34 -2.50
N SER A 51 -8.18 -6.03 -2.20
CA SER A 51 -7.10 -5.03 -2.20
C SER A 51 -6.34 -4.92 -3.52
N SER A 52 -6.93 -5.38 -4.64
CA SER A 52 -6.32 -5.23 -5.96
C SER A 52 -6.21 -3.76 -6.34
N PHE A 53 -5.12 -3.41 -7.02
CA PHE A 53 -4.85 -2.05 -7.47
C PHE A 53 -5.79 -1.64 -8.59
N VAL A 54 -6.39 -0.46 -8.47
CA VAL A 54 -7.30 0.13 -9.49
C VAL A 54 -6.65 1.32 -10.17
N ALA A 55 -6.18 2.29 -9.39
CA ALA A 55 -5.56 3.50 -9.90
C ALA A 55 -4.61 4.12 -8.85
N GLY A 56 -3.71 4.99 -9.30
CA GLY A 56 -2.82 5.75 -8.42
C GLY A 56 -2.59 7.15 -8.96
N VAL A 57 -2.57 8.13 -8.07
CA VAL A 57 -2.29 9.54 -8.37
C VAL A 57 -1.40 10.13 -7.28
N ALA A 58 -0.69 11.20 -7.58
CA ALA A 58 -0.02 12.04 -6.60
C ALA A 58 -0.87 13.27 -6.27
N THR A 59 -0.80 13.77 -5.05
CA THR A 59 -1.43 15.03 -4.67
C THR A 59 -0.73 16.22 -5.33
N ASN A 60 -1.51 17.24 -5.68
CA ASN A 60 -0.98 18.48 -6.23
C ASN A 60 -0.51 19.44 -5.12
N SER A 61 -0.03 20.64 -5.48
CA SER A 61 0.47 21.68 -4.56
C SER A 61 -0.56 22.16 -3.51
N LYS A 62 -1.85 21.87 -3.72
CA LYS A 62 -2.92 22.14 -2.76
C LYS A 62 -3.32 20.90 -1.97
N GLY A 63 -2.56 19.80 -2.07
CA GLY A 63 -2.87 18.53 -1.44
C GLY A 63 -4.05 17.77 -2.05
N ASN A 64 -4.60 18.21 -3.17
CA ASN A 64 -5.78 17.61 -3.76
C ASN A 64 -5.45 16.43 -4.67
N TYR A 65 -6.32 15.42 -4.66
CA TYR A 65 -6.30 14.30 -5.59
C TYR A 65 -7.68 13.98 -6.15
N SER A 66 -7.73 13.28 -7.30
CA SER A 66 -8.98 12.90 -7.96
C SER A 66 -8.80 11.62 -8.75
N PHE A 67 -9.76 10.72 -8.61
CA PHE A 67 -9.88 9.49 -9.42
C PHE A 67 -11.15 9.59 -10.27
N PRO A 68 -11.04 9.93 -11.54
CA PRO A 68 -12.16 9.98 -12.47
C PRO A 68 -12.51 8.56 -12.98
N ASP A 69 -13.60 8.48 -13.72
CA ASP A 69 -14.04 7.31 -14.51
C ASP A 69 -14.17 6.00 -13.74
N LEU A 70 -14.66 6.12 -12.51
CA LEU A 70 -14.86 4.97 -11.64
C LEU A 70 -16.25 4.35 -11.84
N LYS A 71 -16.32 3.04 -11.66
CA LYS A 71 -17.57 2.28 -11.60
C LYS A 71 -18.10 2.26 -10.15
N SER A 72 -19.40 1.98 -10.01
CA SER A 72 -19.97 1.74 -8.68
C SER A 72 -19.28 0.56 -8.01
N GLY A 73 -18.95 0.71 -6.72
CA GLY A 73 -18.24 -0.31 -5.98
C GLY A 73 -17.75 0.17 -4.62
N ARG A 74 -17.15 -0.74 -3.88
CA ARG A 74 -16.46 -0.43 -2.62
C ARG A 74 -14.97 -0.38 -2.87
N TYR A 75 -14.35 0.69 -2.41
CA TYR A 75 -12.94 0.97 -2.61
C TYR A 75 -12.25 1.29 -1.29
N ILE A 76 -10.94 1.16 -1.27
CA ILE A 76 -10.05 1.64 -0.22
C ILE A 76 -9.12 2.66 -0.85
N VAL A 77 -9.08 3.86 -0.29
CA VAL A 77 -8.09 4.88 -0.63
C VAL A 77 -6.96 4.77 0.36
N GLN A 78 -5.79 4.39 -0.13
CA GLN A 78 -4.55 4.34 0.63
C GLN A 78 -3.73 5.57 0.31
N THR A 79 -3.35 6.33 1.33
CA THR A 79 -2.47 7.51 1.21
C THR A 79 -1.14 7.23 1.89
N LYS A 80 -0.04 7.49 1.18
CA LYS A 80 1.34 7.31 1.65
C LYS A 80 2.18 8.54 1.37
N PHE A 81 2.99 8.94 2.33
CA PHE A 81 4.01 9.96 2.15
C PHE A 81 5.23 9.64 3.02
N ILE A 82 6.43 9.98 2.54
CA ILE A 82 7.68 9.68 3.25
C ILE A 82 7.70 10.39 4.61
N GLY A 83 7.99 9.66 5.68
CA GLY A 83 8.01 10.20 7.06
C GLY A 83 6.65 10.20 7.76
N TYR A 84 5.58 9.76 7.10
CA TYR A 84 4.23 9.69 7.66
C TYR A 84 3.71 8.26 7.70
N GLN A 85 2.73 8.00 8.58
CA GLN A 85 2.03 6.73 8.63
C GLN A 85 1.08 6.58 7.44
N ASP A 86 0.93 5.34 6.95
CA ASP A 86 -0.06 5.02 5.92
C ASP A 86 -1.47 5.29 6.45
N ASN A 87 -2.27 6.00 5.66
CA ASN A 87 -3.69 6.21 5.96
C ASN A 87 -4.56 5.42 5.01
N PHE A 88 -5.67 4.85 5.52
CA PHE A 88 -6.64 4.07 4.76
C PHE A 88 -8.04 4.59 4.99
N ALA A 89 -8.77 4.89 3.93
CA ALA A 89 -10.16 5.33 3.97
C ALA A 89 -11.04 4.41 3.12
N ASN A 90 -12.10 3.85 3.73
CA ASN A 90 -13.08 3.05 3.00
C ASN A 90 -14.09 3.96 2.29
N VAL A 91 -14.35 3.66 1.03
CA VAL A 91 -15.26 4.43 0.17
C VAL A 91 -16.30 3.52 -0.45
N ASN A 92 -17.57 3.89 -0.33
CA ASN A 92 -18.66 3.22 -1.02
C ASN A 92 -19.21 4.15 -2.11
N LEU A 93 -18.82 3.87 -3.36
CA LEU A 93 -19.20 4.64 -4.54
C LEU A 93 -20.42 3.99 -5.19
N GLN A 94 -21.61 4.59 -5.04
CA GLN A 94 -22.84 3.98 -5.56
C GLN A 94 -23.39 4.68 -6.80
N LYS A 95 -23.87 5.92 -6.68
CA LYS A 95 -24.58 6.62 -7.77
C LYS A 95 -24.15 8.08 -7.95
N SER A 96 -23.22 8.58 -7.14
CA SER A 96 -22.78 9.97 -7.17
C SER A 96 -21.29 10.10 -6.92
N ASN A 97 -20.74 11.24 -7.30
CA ASN A 97 -19.37 11.60 -6.95
C ASN A 97 -19.21 11.65 -5.43
N VAL A 98 -18.08 11.16 -4.95
CA VAL A 98 -17.74 11.16 -3.52
C VAL A 98 -16.59 12.13 -3.29
N LYS A 99 -16.79 13.07 -2.38
CA LYS A 99 -15.73 13.86 -1.79
C LYS A 99 -15.41 13.28 -0.43
N LEU A 100 -14.19 12.79 -0.27
CA LEU A 100 -13.70 12.32 1.02
C LEU A 100 -13.35 13.49 1.92
N ASP A 101 -13.45 13.27 3.22
CA ASP A 101 -12.95 14.20 4.21
C ASP A 101 -11.43 14.39 4.03
N THR A 102 -10.92 15.51 4.55
CA THR A 102 -9.48 15.78 4.48
C THR A 102 -8.72 14.73 5.28
N VAL A 103 -7.84 14.02 4.58
CA VAL A 103 -6.93 13.05 5.18
C VAL A 103 -5.81 13.82 5.88
N ARG A 104 -5.72 13.65 7.21
CA ARG A 104 -4.62 14.19 8.00
C ARG A 104 -3.59 13.09 8.19
N LEU A 105 -2.39 13.30 7.68
CA LEU A 105 -1.27 12.39 7.86
C LEU A 105 -0.62 12.67 9.21
N SER A 106 -0.43 11.61 10.01
CA SER A 106 0.34 11.69 11.25
C SER A 106 1.79 11.34 10.97
N SER A 107 2.72 12.12 11.52
CA SER A 107 4.14 11.80 11.42
C SER A 107 4.36 10.40 12.00
N GLY A 108 4.72 9.51 11.14
CA GLY A 108 5.20 8.20 11.51
C GLY A 108 6.64 8.40 11.99
N GLY A 109 6.82 8.54 13.30
CA GLY A 109 8.09 8.17 13.84
C GLY A 109 8.31 6.72 13.42
N VAL A 110 9.05 6.48 12.34
CA VAL A 110 9.67 5.19 12.12
C VAL A 110 10.65 5.07 13.29
N LEU A 111 10.17 4.51 14.40
CA LEU A 111 11.04 3.78 15.28
C LEU A 111 11.65 2.72 14.35
N LEU A 112 12.79 3.06 13.76
CA LEU A 112 13.74 2.05 13.33
C LEU A 112 13.99 1.27 14.60
N GLY A 113 13.16 0.24 14.83
CA GLY A 113 13.46 -0.74 15.86
C GLY A 113 14.89 -1.11 15.56
N GLU A 114 15.75 -0.91 16.56
CA GLU A 114 17.12 -1.37 16.53
C GLU A 114 17.08 -2.73 15.87
N VAL A 115 17.58 -2.82 14.62
CA VAL A 115 17.78 -4.09 13.95
C VAL A 115 18.91 -4.70 14.75
N SER A 116 18.55 -5.35 15.85
CA SER A 116 19.43 -6.28 16.53
C SER A 116 19.67 -7.39 15.51
N VAL A 117 20.70 -7.20 14.71
CA VAL A 117 21.29 -8.28 13.94
C VAL A 117 21.86 -9.22 14.98
N VAL A 118 21.05 -10.14 15.45
CA VAL A 118 21.54 -11.31 16.15
C VAL A 118 22.32 -12.09 15.09
N GLY A 119 23.59 -11.74 14.95
CA GLY A 119 24.51 -12.51 14.16
C GLY A 119 24.51 -13.90 14.79
N VAL A 120 23.92 -14.87 14.09
CA VAL A 120 24.09 -16.29 14.42
C VAL A 120 25.59 -16.54 14.21
N ARG A 121 26.35 -16.51 15.30
CA ARG A 121 27.76 -16.87 15.25
C ARG A 121 27.82 -18.35 14.89
N THR A 122 28.34 -18.64 13.73
CA THR A 122 28.59 -20.02 13.33
C THR A 122 29.57 -20.63 14.33
N PRO A 123 29.26 -21.80 14.89
CA PRO A 123 30.13 -22.46 15.90
C PRO A 123 31.49 -22.84 15.34
N ILE A 124 31.60 -22.95 14.01
CA ILE A 124 32.82 -23.39 13.32
C ILE A 124 33.15 -22.43 12.21
N LYS A 125 34.37 -21.92 12.17
CA LYS A 125 34.92 -21.15 11.06
C LYS A 125 36.08 -21.95 10.46
N VAL A 126 35.90 -22.41 9.23
CA VAL A 126 36.91 -23.13 8.47
C VAL A 126 37.73 -22.08 7.71
N MET A 127 39.03 -22.01 7.99
CA MET A 127 40.03 -21.31 7.19
C MET A 127 40.86 -22.32 6.42
N GLU A 128 41.55 -21.88 5.38
CA GLU A 128 42.29 -22.78 4.45
C GLU A 128 43.26 -23.78 5.14
N ASP A 129 43.77 -23.47 6.31
CA ASP A 129 44.74 -24.26 7.04
C ASP A 129 44.37 -24.54 8.51
N THR A 130 43.26 -23.97 9.02
CA THR A 130 42.92 -24.06 10.45
C THR A 130 41.41 -24.07 10.67
N ILE A 131 40.94 -24.88 11.63
CA ILE A 131 39.56 -24.87 12.10
C ILE A 131 39.49 -24.14 13.42
N GLU A 132 38.78 -23.01 13.46
CA GLU A 132 38.57 -22.24 14.66
C GLU A 132 37.19 -22.55 15.25
N TYR A 133 37.14 -23.05 16.47
CA TYR A 133 35.89 -23.30 17.20
C TYR A 133 35.59 -22.13 18.12
N ASN A 134 34.40 -21.56 17.98
CA ASN A 134 33.97 -20.50 18.88
C ASN A 134 33.40 -21.09 20.17
N ALA A 135 34.20 -21.09 21.24
CA ALA A 135 33.86 -21.64 22.54
C ALA A 135 32.60 -21.00 23.16
N ASP A 136 32.31 -19.73 22.88
CA ASP A 136 31.14 -19.02 23.40
C ASP A 136 29.79 -19.58 22.90
N THR A 137 29.83 -20.35 21.84
CA THR A 137 28.64 -20.97 21.25
C THR A 137 28.22 -22.26 21.98
N TYR A 138 29.14 -22.86 22.73
CA TYR A 138 28.91 -24.10 23.47
C TYR A 138 28.58 -23.80 24.93
N LYS A 139 27.38 -24.20 25.36
CA LYS A 139 26.97 -24.05 26.77
C LYS A 139 27.73 -25.06 27.63
N THR A 140 28.70 -24.58 28.36
CA THR A 140 29.40 -25.35 29.42
C THR A 140 28.89 -24.95 30.79
N GLN A 141 29.05 -25.83 31.79
CA GLN A 141 28.69 -25.49 33.16
C GLN A 141 29.69 -24.49 33.77
N PRO A 142 29.28 -23.66 34.75
CA PRO A 142 30.23 -22.84 35.51
C PRO A 142 31.33 -23.73 36.09
N ASN A 143 32.60 -23.40 35.83
CA ASN A 143 33.80 -24.14 36.20
C ASN A 143 34.15 -25.36 35.34
N ALA A 144 33.56 -25.51 34.13
CA ALA A 144 33.97 -26.53 33.18
C ALA A 144 35.43 -26.29 32.73
N VAL A 145 36.22 -27.36 32.75
CA VAL A 145 37.61 -27.33 32.26
C VAL A 145 37.64 -27.51 30.74
N VAL A 146 38.74 -27.16 30.10
CA VAL A 146 38.92 -27.24 28.63
C VAL A 146 38.63 -28.64 28.05
N GLU A 147 38.88 -29.68 28.85
CA GLU A 147 38.59 -31.08 28.52
C GLU A 147 37.10 -31.33 28.29
N ASP A 148 36.20 -30.67 29.04
CA ASP A 148 34.76 -30.82 28.91
C ASP A 148 34.26 -30.15 27.63
N LEU A 149 34.95 -29.09 27.18
CA LEU A 149 34.67 -28.44 25.90
C LEU A 149 35.08 -29.35 24.72
N LEU A 150 36.26 -29.99 24.80
CA LEU A 150 36.78 -30.87 23.75
C LEU A 150 35.94 -32.13 23.55
N LYS A 151 35.22 -32.59 24.57
CA LYS A 151 34.28 -33.74 24.45
C LYS A 151 32.99 -33.40 23.70
N ARG A 152 32.71 -32.11 23.47
CA ARG A 152 31.51 -31.64 22.79
C ARG A 152 31.76 -31.08 21.39
N LEU A 153 33.02 -30.95 20.99
CA LEU A 153 33.45 -30.62 19.63
C LEU A 153 33.44 -31.91 18.76
#